data_dcfd93e5ffc409d23cb96fdcdb9c4b13
#
_entry.id   dcfd93e5ffc409d23cb96fdcdb9c4b13
#
_cell.length_a   1.000
_cell.length_b   1.000
_cell.length_c   1.000
_cell.angle_alpha   90.00
_cell.angle_beta   90.00
_cell.angle_gamma   90.00
#
_symmetry.space_group_name_H-M   'P 1'
#
loop_
_entity.id
_entity.type
_entity.pdbx_description
1 polymer ?
#
loop_
_entity_poly.entity_id
_entity_poly.type
_entity_poly.pdbx_seq_one_letter_code
_entity_poly.pdbx_strand_id
1 'polypeptide(L)'
;MPQAPAILFLRFLAISSVVAVVSCAQGNRIAKKQPIQPAAAVGTKEFEKAMATAVKMPWVAGNDIQTLVNGDEIFPSMLTAIKSAKKTVTFETYAWVRGTIANKFVSAFCERARAGVKVHVILDFVGAKTINKQNITRMRSAGVAMKLSQPFSITKPLDFNVRDHRKIMVVDGVVGFSGGCGIGDAWLGNAHTPKHWRENHYRVTGPVVAQLQHGFNDNWVKTGGQKLSGPDYFPPLRRTGNLKAHAFNSAPLDKHFTIPHLYRQAMASARKSIIIENSYVYLDKPMMKAILDARKRGVHVEMILAWKHTDSWPVRYLSIYQYDTLMKAGVHIYEFEPTMIHCKVMVIDHVFTAIGSANIDPRSLYINDESNINVISKRFAQEQLRIIERDKLRCKRITKPLSPWNPLSFPPRAVIGLIGPQI
;
A
#
# COMPACT_ATOMS: atom_id res chain seq x y z
N MET A 1 30.11 -29.58 -15.89
CA MET A 1 30.23 -28.58 -14.82
C MET A 1 29.38 -27.35 -15.13
N PRO A 2 28.29 -27.06 -14.44
CA PRO A 2 27.66 -25.74 -14.47
C PRO A 2 27.45 -25.24 -13.05
N GLN A 3 28.49 -24.65 -12.43
CA GLN A 3 28.34 -23.98 -11.11
C GLN A 3 28.30 -22.45 -11.20
N ALA A 4 28.40 -21.86 -12.40
CA ALA A 4 28.42 -20.42 -12.57
C ALA A 4 27.11 -19.66 -12.25
N PRO A 5 25.89 -20.16 -12.53
CA PRO A 5 24.68 -19.37 -12.28
C PRO A 5 24.31 -19.29 -10.80
N ALA A 6 24.57 -20.27 -9.98
CA ALA A 6 24.23 -20.27 -8.56
C ALA A 6 25.08 -19.28 -7.73
N ILE A 7 26.36 -19.16 -8.05
CA ILE A 7 27.28 -18.23 -7.38
C ILE A 7 26.96 -16.78 -7.74
N LEU A 8 26.58 -16.53 -9.00
CA LEU A 8 26.13 -15.20 -9.44
C LEU A 8 24.83 -14.78 -8.75
N PHE A 9 23.89 -15.71 -8.61
CA PHE A 9 22.60 -15.49 -7.93
C PHE A 9 22.78 -15.23 -6.42
N LEU A 10 23.66 -15.98 -5.75
CA LEU A 10 23.99 -15.78 -4.32
C LEU A 10 24.73 -14.45 -4.09
N ARG A 11 25.63 -14.05 -4.99
CA ARG A 11 26.29 -12.73 -4.92
C ARG A 11 25.30 -11.59 -5.17
N PHE A 12 24.34 -11.78 -6.06
CA PHE A 12 23.28 -10.79 -6.33
C PHE A 12 22.35 -10.64 -5.12
N LEU A 13 21.96 -11.73 -4.48
CA LEU A 13 21.20 -11.73 -3.22
C LEU A 13 21.98 -11.04 -2.09
N ALA A 14 23.27 -11.30 -1.95
CA ALA A 14 24.10 -10.69 -0.90
C ALA A 14 24.26 -9.17 -1.10
N ILE A 15 24.46 -8.70 -2.34
CA ILE A 15 24.59 -7.28 -2.67
C ILE A 15 23.23 -6.57 -2.45
N SER A 16 22.13 -7.16 -2.91
CA SER A 16 20.78 -6.64 -2.67
C SER A 16 20.49 -6.52 -1.16
N SER A 17 20.98 -7.49 -0.40
CA SER A 17 20.82 -7.56 1.05
C SER A 17 21.56 -6.45 1.81
N VAL A 18 22.82 -6.21 1.44
CA VAL A 18 23.64 -5.12 2.04
C VAL A 18 23.03 -3.75 1.73
N VAL A 19 22.54 -3.55 0.51
CA VAL A 19 21.95 -2.30 0.05
C VAL A 19 20.64 -1.98 0.78
N ALA A 20 19.79 -2.99 0.98
CA ALA A 20 18.55 -2.80 1.70
C ALA A 20 18.80 -2.50 3.19
N VAL A 21 19.78 -3.15 3.82
CA VAL A 21 20.19 -2.84 5.20
C VAL A 21 20.67 -1.38 5.31
N VAL A 22 21.46 -0.90 4.36
CA VAL A 22 21.94 0.49 4.33
C VAL A 22 20.78 1.46 4.12
N SER A 23 19.89 1.20 3.17
CA SER A 23 18.72 2.07 2.91
C SER A 23 17.75 2.09 4.09
N CYS A 24 17.49 0.95 4.71
CA CYS A 24 16.63 0.86 5.89
C CYS A 24 17.26 1.51 7.13
N ALA A 25 18.56 1.34 7.33
CA ALA A 25 19.29 2.01 8.40
C ALA A 25 19.31 3.53 8.22
N GLN A 26 19.42 4.01 6.98
CA GLN A 26 19.38 5.42 6.63
C GLN A 26 17.98 6.00 6.78
N GLY A 27 16.94 5.32 6.31
CA GLY A 27 15.53 5.69 6.50
C GLY A 27 15.14 5.75 7.98
N ASN A 28 15.53 4.75 8.76
CA ASN A 28 15.34 4.73 10.22
C ASN A 28 16.05 5.89 10.94
N ARG A 29 17.25 6.28 10.50
CA ARG A 29 17.96 7.45 11.05
C ARG A 29 17.25 8.76 10.72
N ILE A 30 16.71 8.91 9.52
CA ILE A 30 15.98 10.11 9.07
C ILE A 30 14.62 10.19 9.77
N ALA A 31 13.88 9.09 9.80
CA ALA A 31 12.59 9.02 10.49
C ALA A 31 12.70 9.28 12.01
N LYS A 32 13.81 8.85 12.65
CA LYS A 32 14.10 9.18 14.06
C LYS A 32 14.35 10.67 14.29
N LYS A 33 14.89 11.38 13.30
CA LYS A 33 15.20 12.82 13.41
C LYS A 33 13.99 13.72 13.16
N GLN A 34 12.92 13.21 12.57
CA GLN A 34 11.69 14.00 12.39
C GLN A 34 10.90 13.99 13.71
N PRO A 35 10.79 15.12 14.41
CA PRO A 35 10.04 15.20 15.63
C PRO A 35 8.56 14.94 15.35
N ILE A 36 7.92 14.16 16.23
CA ILE A 36 6.46 14.06 16.26
C ILE A 36 5.97 15.37 16.86
N GLN A 37 5.03 16.03 16.18
CA GLN A 37 4.36 17.22 16.72
C GLN A 37 3.64 16.86 18.03
N PRO A 38 3.45 17.81 18.95
CA PRO A 38 2.63 17.55 20.13
C PRO A 38 1.33 16.85 19.75
N ALA A 39 1.03 15.78 20.50
CA ALA A 39 -0.06 14.88 20.15
C ALA A 39 -1.42 15.54 20.39
N ALA A 40 -1.93 16.25 19.40
CA ALA A 40 -3.29 16.80 19.39
C ALA A 40 -4.33 15.68 19.24
N ALA A 41 -5.50 15.82 19.83
CA ALA A 41 -6.58 14.85 19.73
C ALA A 41 -7.05 14.72 18.26
N VAL A 42 -7.35 13.49 17.85
CA VAL A 42 -7.80 13.17 16.49
C VAL A 42 -9.09 13.95 16.17
N GLY A 43 -9.13 14.58 15.01
CA GLY A 43 -10.27 15.39 14.55
C GLY A 43 -10.22 16.87 14.94
N THR A 44 -9.20 17.32 15.67
CA THR A 44 -8.98 18.76 15.94
C THR A 44 -8.23 19.44 14.79
N LYS A 45 -8.29 20.75 14.70
CA LYS A 45 -7.53 21.53 13.70
C LYS A 45 -6.02 21.36 13.84
N GLU A 46 -5.53 21.22 15.07
CA GLU A 46 -4.13 20.99 15.40
C GLU A 46 -3.67 19.62 14.87
N PHE A 47 -4.52 18.57 15.03
CA PHE A 47 -4.28 17.26 14.42
C PHE A 47 -4.25 17.34 12.90
N GLU A 48 -5.21 18.01 12.28
CA GLU A 48 -5.24 18.19 10.82
C GLU A 48 -3.96 18.89 10.31
N LYS A 49 -3.52 19.95 11.01
CA LYS A 49 -2.30 20.66 10.68
C LYS A 49 -1.05 19.77 10.82
N ALA A 50 -0.96 19.02 11.92
CA ALA A 50 0.16 18.09 12.15
C ALA A 50 0.23 17.01 11.06
N MET A 51 -0.91 16.44 10.67
CA MET A 51 -0.99 15.42 9.61
C MET A 51 -0.66 15.99 8.24
N ALA A 52 -1.18 17.17 7.89
CA ALA A 52 -0.85 17.84 6.62
C ALA A 52 0.65 18.18 6.52
N THR A 53 1.26 18.60 7.63
CA THR A 53 2.71 18.85 7.71
C THR A 53 3.51 17.55 7.55
N ALA A 54 3.06 16.46 8.19
CA ALA A 54 3.73 15.16 8.13
C ALA A 54 3.81 14.62 6.70
N VAL A 55 2.77 14.81 5.89
CA VAL A 55 2.70 14.29 4.52
C VAL A 55 2.96 15.37 3.45
N LYS A 56 3.12 16.63 3.86
CA LYS A 56 3.31 17.79 2.96
C LYS A 56 2.20 17.92 1.92
N MET A 57 0.97 17.57 2.31
CA MET A 57 -0.20 17.60 1.43
C MET A 57 -1.39 18.21 2.17
N PRO A 58 -2.08 19.21 1.59
CA PRO A 58 -3.22 19.84 2.22
C PRO A 58 -4.43 18.91 2.26
N TRP A 59 -5.26 19.05 3.29
CA TRP A 59 -6.58 18.48 3.33
C TRP A 59 -7.51 19.18 2.34
N VAL A 60 -8.29 18.40 1.60
CA VAL A 60 -9.34 18.90 0.71
C VAL A 60 -10.69 18.31 1.10
N ALA A 61 -11.69 19.16 1.14
CA ALA A 61 -13.06 18.77 1.48
C ALA A 61 -13.92 18.58 0.23
N GLY A 62 -15.03 17.87 0.37
CA GLY A 62 -15.97 17.70 -0.72
C GLY A 62 -15.78 16.43 -1.53
N ASN A 63 -15.13 15.43 -0.94
CA ASN A 63 -14.89 14.15 -1.60
C ASN A 63 -15.96 13.13 -1.24
N ASP A 64 -16.13 12.16 -2.15
CA ASP A 64 -16.79 10.89 -1.87
C ASP A 64 -15.80 9.75 -2.09
N ILE A 65 -15.78 8.79 -1.17
CA ILE A 65 -14.90 7.62 -1.20
C ILE A 65 -15.76 6.40 -0.91
N GLN A 66 -15.88 5.56 -1.92
CA GLN A 66 -16.60 4.29 -1.85
C GLN A 66 -15.60 3.17 -1.59
N THR A 67 -15.85 2.37 -0.57
CA THR A 67 -15.08 1.15 -0.32
C THR A 67 -15.57 0.05 -1.23
N LEU A 68 -14.66 -0.57 -1.96
CA LEU A 68 -14.89 -1.74 -2.80
C LEU A 68 -14.26 -2.94 -2.12
N VAL A 69 -15.09 -3.90 -1.77
CA VAL A 69 -14.69 -5.09 -1.01
C VAL A 69 -14.52 -6.28 -1.94
N ASN A 70 -13.30 -6.80 -2.03
CA ASN A 70 -12.93 -7.96 -2.84
C ASN A 70 -13.09 -7.76 -4.36
N GLY A 71 -12.62 -8.73 -5.12
CA GLY A 71 -12.54 -8.65 -6.57
C GLY A 71 -13.88 -8.47 -7.27
N ASP A 72 -14.97 -9.00 -6.70
CA ASP A 72 -16.31 -8.91 -7.29
C ASP A 72 -16.87 -7.48 -7.29
N GLU A 73 -16.39 -6.60 -6.41
CA GLU A 73 -16.72 -5.16 -6.45
C GLU A 73 -15.60 -4.34 -7.13
N ILE A 74 -14.33 -4.68 -6.86
CA ILE A 74 -13.17 -3.91 -7.31
C ILE A 74 -13.07 -3.89 -8.84
N PHE A 75 -12.98 -5.07 -9.46
CA PHE A 75 -12.70 -5.15 -10.89
C PHE A 75 -13.83 -4.66 -11.79
N PRO A 76 -15.13 -4.95 -11.53
CA PRO A 76 -16.21 -4.36 -12.29
C PRO A 76 -16.22 -2.84 -12.22
N SER A 77 -16.00 -2.25 -11.04
CA SER A 77 -15.94 -0.80 -10.84
C SER A 77 -14.81 -0.16 -11.65
N MET A 78 -13.60 -0.73 -11.57
CA MET A 78 -12.43 -0.22 -12.32
C MET A 78 -12.62 -0.37 -13.82
N LEU A 79 -13.04 -1.54 -14.31
CA LEU A 79 -13.27 -1.79 -15.75
C LEU A 79 -14.38 -0.91 -16.33
N THR A 80 -15.46 -0.68 -15.56
CA THR A 80 -16.53 0.25 -15.98
C THR A 80 -16.00 1.67 -16.09
N ALA A 81 -15.19 2.13 -15.15
CA ALA A 81 -14.57 3.44 -15.22
C ALA A 81 -13.65 3.57 -16.45
N ILE A 82 -12.79 2.57 -16.71
CA ILE A 82 -11.93 2.56 -17.91
C ILE A 82 -12.79 2.63 -19.19
N LYS A 83 -13.81 1.79 -19.34
CA LYS A 83 -14.68 1.75 -20.53
C LYS A 83 -15.44 3.05 -20.73
N SER A 84 -15.76 3.79 -19.67
CA SER A 84 -16.45 5.09 -19.74
C SER A 84 -15.52 6.27 -20.03
N ALA A 85 -14.19 6.08 -20.01
CA ALA A 85 -13.22 7.14 -20.24
C ALA A 85 -13.43 7.86 -21.57
N LYS A 86 -13.33 9.19 -21.56
CA LYS A 86 -13.52 10.06 -22.72
C LYS A 86 -12.23 10.75 -23.15
N LYS A 87 -11.31 11.00 -22.23
CA LYS A 87 -10.11 11.80 -22.45
C LYS A 87 -8.83 11.08 -22.05
N THR A 88 -8.77 10.59 -20.79
CA THR A 88 -7.53 10.05 -20.24
C THR A 88 -7.78 8.85 -19.33
N VAL A 89 -6.85 7.91 -19.35
CA VAL A 89 -6.69 6.89 -18.31
C VAL A 89 -5.22 6.88 -17.89
N THR A 90 -4.94 7.12 -16.62
CA THR A 90 -3.63 6.91 -16.01
C THR A 90 -3.73 5.73 -15.06
N PHE A 91 -2.81 4.77 -15.17
CA PHE A 91 -2.83 3.53 -14.42
C PHE A 91 -1.43 3.14 -13.96
N GLU A 92 -1.26 2.90 -12.67
CA GLU A 92 0.00 2.52 -12.04
C GLU A 92 -0.25 1.35 -11.10
N THR A 93 0.56 0.28 -11.21
CA THR A 93 0.45 -0.85 -10.30
C THR A 93 1.76 -1.60 -10.13
N TYR A 94 1.98 -2.12 -8.92
CA TYR A 94 3.05 -3.07 -8.63
C TYR A 94 2.79 -4.41 -9.30
N ALA A 95 1.77 -5.12 -8.84
CA ALA A 95 1.49 -6.48 -9.28
C ALA A 95 0.68 -6.50 -10.58
N TRP A 96 1.27 -7.10 -11.61
CA TRP A 96 0.57 -7.47 -12.84
C TRP A 96 0.88 -8.92 -13.18
N VAL A 97 0.00 -9.82 -12.77
CA VAL A 97 0.13 -11.26 -12.97
C VAL A 97 -0.75 -11.67 -14.17
N ARG A 98 -0.16 -12.47 -15.08
CA ARG A 98 -0.92 -13.03 -16.21
C ARG A 98 -2.14 -13.80 -15.71
N GLY A 99 -3.30 -13.61 -16.38
CA GLY A 99 -4.55 -14.27 -16.01
C GLY A 99 -5.75 -13.63 -16.68
N THR A 100 -6.91 -14.08 -16.27
CA THR A 100 -8.20 -13.65 -16.83
C THR A 100 -8.42 -12.15 -16.63
N ILE A 101 -8.18 -11.65 -15.42
CA ILE A 101 -8.40 -10.23 -15.11
C ILE A 101 -7.40 -9.34 -15.85
N ALA A 102 -6.14 -9.75 -15.95
CA ALA A 102 -5.13 -9.02 -16.70
C ALA A 102 -5.53 -8.85 -18.18
N ASN A 103 -6.06 -9.89 -18.81
CA ASN A 103 -6.54 -9.83 -20.19
C ASN A 103 -7.73 -8.89 -20.36
N LYS A 104 -8.63 -8.81 -19.36
CA LYS A 104 -9.76 -7.86 -19.37
C LYS A 104 -9.27 -6.41 -19.32
N PHE A 105 -8.28 -6.10 -18.47
CA PHE A 105 -7.67 -4.77 -18.42
C PHE A 105 -6.95 -4.41 -19.72
N VAL A 106 -6.15 -5.32 -20.29
CA VAL A 106 -5.49 -5.12 -21.59
C VAL A 106 -6.53 -4.79 -22.67
N SER A 107 -7.64 -5.55 -22.73
CA SER A 107 -8.69 -5.31 -23.70
C SER A 107 -9.34 -3.94 -23.53
N ALA A 108 -9.64 -3.53 -22.28
CA ALA A 108 -10.24 -2.23 -22.00
C ALA A 108 -9.29 -1.07 -22.35
N PHE A 109 -8.00 -1.17 -21.99
CA PHE A 109 -7.00 -0.16 -22.36
C PHE A 109 -6.85 -0.02 -23.87
N CYS A 110 -6.75 -1.15 -24.60
CA CYS A 110 -6.64 -1.15 -26.06
C CYS A 110 -7.87 -0.55 -26.73
N GLU A 111 -9.06 -0.87 -26.23
CA GLU A 111 -10.33 -0.33 -26.73
C GLU A 111 -10.37 1.18 -26.60
N ARG A 112 -10.02 1.70 -25.40
CA ARG A 112 -10.04 3.15 -25.18
C ARG A 112 -8.95 3.88 -25.94
N ALA A 113 -7.73 3.33 -26.02
CA ALA A 113 -6.66 3.93 -26.80
C ALA A 113 -7.03 4.05 -28.29
N ARG A 114 -7.64 3.00 -28.89
CA ARG A 114 -8.13 3.05 -30.27
C ARG A 114 -9.29 4.04 -30.47
N ALA A 115 -10.06 4.31 -29.41
CA ALA A 115 -11.12 5.34 -29.42
C ALA A 115 -10.58 6.77 -29.20
N GLY A 116 -9.24 6.97 -29.18
CA GLY A 116 -8.60 8.27 -29.02
C GLY A 116 -8.37 8.72 -27.58
N VAL A 117 -8.68 7.88 -26.58
CA VAL A 117 -8.38 8.17 -25.18
C VAL A 117 -6.87 8.03 -24.94
N LYS A 118 -6.26 9.01 -24.25
CA LYS A 118 -4.85 8.98 -23.88
C LYS A 118 -4.64 8.03 -22.69
N VAL A 119 -4.15 6.82 -22.96
CA VAL A 119 -3.93 5.78 -21.94
C VAL A 119 -2.46 5.71 -21.57
N HIS A 120 -2.13 5.94 -20.28
CA HIS A 120 -0.79 5.89 -19.72
C HIS A 120 -0.71 4.80 -18.65
N VAL A 121 0.25 3.90 -18.78
CA VAL A 121 0.40 2.75 -17.87
C VAL A 121 1.83 2.70 -17.33
N ILE A 122 1.98 2.65 -16.01
CA ILE A 122 3.22 2.36 -15.31
C ILE A 122 3.09 0.98 -14.65
N LEU A 123 4.06 0.12 -14.90
CA LEU A 123 4.16 -1.19 -14.26
C LEU A 123 5.50 -1.30 -13.53
N ASP A 124 5.50 -1.83 -12.32
CA ASP A 124 6.77 -2.17 -11.66
C ASP A 124 7.48 -3.29 -12.42
N PHE A 125 8.78 -3.14 -12.62
CA PHE A 125 9.58 -4.09 -13.40
C PHE A 125 9.57 -5.51 -12.83
N VAL A 126 9.60 -5.66 -11.51
CA VAL A 126 9.61 -6.96 -10.83
C VAL A 126 8.18 -7.48 -10.63
N GLY A 127 7.28 -6.63 -10.17
CA GLY A 127 5.89 -7.00 -9.92
C GLY A 127 5.11 -7.40 -11.17
N ALA A 128 5.53 -6.90 -12.34
CA ALA A 128 4.93 -7.24 -13.63
C ALA A 128 5.74 -8.26 -14.45
N LYS A 129 6.75 -8.93 -13.87
CA LYS A 129 7.62 -9.88 -14.61
C LYS A 129 6.89 -11.01 -15.33
N THR A 130 5.69 -11.36 -14.91
CA THR A 130 4.87 -12.42 -15.51
C THR A 130 3.92 -11.93 -16.60
N ILE A 131 3.90 -10.62 -16.91
CA ILE A 131 3.05 -10.09 -17.97
C ILE A 131 3.37 -10.77 -19.31
N ASN A 132 2.33 -11.11 -20.05
CA ASN A 132 2.51 -11.72 -21.37
C ASN A 132 3.07 -10.67 -22.36
N LYS A 133 4.18 -11.01 -23.02
CA LYS A 133 4.80 -10.15 -24.06
C LYS A 133 3.81 -9.76 -25.16
N GLN A 134 2.94 -10.68 -25.55
CA GLN A 134 1.87 -10.39 -26.52
C GLN A 134 0.92 -9.28 -26.02
N ASN A 135 0.59 -9.26 -24.73
CA ASN A 135 -0.23 -8.21 -24.15
C ASN A 135 0.47 -6.85 -24.17
N ILE A 136 1.78 -6.82 -23.92
CA ILE A 136 2.59 -5.59 -24.04
C ILE A 136 2.57 -5.07 -25.48
N THR A 137 2.85 -5.95 -26.45
CA THR A 137 2.80 -5.59 -27.86
C THR A 137 1.41 -5.10 -28.27
N ARG A 138 0.36 -5.82 -27.88
CA ARG A 138 -1.04 -5.46 -28.16
C ARG A 138 -1.40 -4.07 -27.62
N MET A 139 -1.02 -3.74 -26.39
CA MET A 139 -1.26 -2.43 -25.78
C MET A 139 -0.49 -1.34 -26.54
N ARG A 140 0.80 -1.53 -26.81
CA ARG A 140 1.61 -0.55 -27.56
C ARG A 140 1.07 -0.31 -28.97
N SER A 141 0.72 -1.36 -29.71
CA SER A 141 0.13 -1.25 -31.04
C SER A 141 -1.25 -0.58 -31.04
N ALA A 142 -1.96 -0.60 -29.92
CA ALA A 142 -3.23 0.12 -29.76
C ALA A 142 -3.03 1.60 -29.38
N GLY A 143 -1.80 2.08 -29.14
CA GLY A 143 -1.51 3.45 -28.76
C GLY A 143 -1.41 3.68 -27.25
N VAL A 144 -1.38 2.63 -26.42
CA VAL A 144 -1.16 2.76 -24.96
C VAL A 144 0.30 3.16 -24.70
N ALA A 145 0.51 4.28 -24.04
CA ALA A 145 1.83 4.71 -23.58
C ALA A 145 2.22 3.94 -22.31
N MET A 146 3.26 3.11 -22.41
CA MET A 146 3.69 2.23 -21.32
C MET A 146 5.09 2.55 -20.84
N LYS A 147 5.28 2.56 -19.53
CA LYS A 147 6.58 2.68 -18.85
C LYS A 147 6.77 1.56 -17.83
N LEU A 148 8.04 1.21 -17.59
CA LEU A 148 8.43 0.31 -16.50
C LEU A 148 9.09 1.14 -15.41
N SER A 149 8.59 1.01 -14.18
CA SER A 149 9.18 1.63 -13.01
C SER A 149 10.29 0.74 -12.46
N GLN A 150 11.39 1.37 -12.00
CA GLN A 150 12.52 0.72 -11.33
C GLN A 150 13.13 -0.48 -12.12
N PRO A 151 13.42 -0.35 -13.43
CA PRO A 151 14.16 -1.38 -14.16
C PRO A 151 15.59 -1.49 -13.61
N PHE A 152 16.21 -2.66 -13.81
CA PHE A 152 17.62 -2.81 -13.47
C PHE A 152 18.46 -1.81 -14.26
N SER A 153 19.33 -1.08 -13.56
CA SER A 153 20.29 -0.14 -14.15
C SER A 153 21.68 -0.40 -13.61
N ILE A 154 22.66 -0.59 -14.50
CA ILE A 154 24.08 -0.79 -14.14
C ILE A 154 24.63 0.48 -13.47
N THR A 155 24.12 1.68 -13.84
CA THR A 155 24.55 2.95 -13.28
C THR A 155 23.91 3.26 -11.92
N LYS A 156 22.79 2.60 -11.59
CA LYS A 156 22.05 2.78 -10.34
C LYS A 156 21.58 1.41 -9.78
N PRO A 157 22.51 0.50 -9.46
CA PRO A 157 22.15 -0.86 -9.03
C PRO A 157 21.37 -0.88 -7.72
N LEU A 158 21.53 0.15 -6.87
CA LEU A 158 20.86 0.27 -5.58
C LEU A 158 19.35 0.58 -5.73
N ASP A 159 18.98 1.31 -6.77
CA ASP A 159 17.58 1.67 -7.04
C ASP A 159 16.74 0.44 -7.41
N PHE A 160 17.39 -0.65 -7.86
CA PHE A 160 16.69 -1.90 -8.19
C PHE A 160 15.98 -2.54 -6.99
N ASN A 161 16.39 -2.27 -5.74
CA ASN A 161 15.72 -2.78 -4.55
C ASN A 161 14.43 -2.01 -4.23
N VAL A 162 14.30 -0.79 -4.69
CA VAL A 162 13.09 0.03 -4.51
C VAL A 162 12.02 -0.47 -5.47
N ARG A 163 10.81 -0.69 -4.96
CA ARG A 163 9.67 -1.10 -5.78
C ARG A 163 8.64 0.00 -5.83
N ASP A 164 8.04 0.13 -6.98
CA ASP A 164 6.86 0.96 -7.17
C ASP A 164 5.64 0.17 -6.68
N HIS A 165 5.35 0.31 -5.39
CA HIS A 165 4.26 -0.43 -4.77
C HIS A 165 2.94 0.35 -4.76
N ARG A 166 2.85 1.47 -5.47
CA ARG A 166 1.62 2.25 -5.65
C ARG A 166 0.60 1.47 -6.47
N LYS A 167 -0.67 1.76 -6.23
CA LYS A 167 -1.81 1.28 -7.02
C LYS A 167 -2.73 2.46 -7.20
N ILE A 168 -2.56 3.15 -8.33
CA ILE A 168 -3.31 4.37 -8.66
C ILE A 168 -3.93 4.20 -10.04
N MET A 169 -5.21 4.50 -10.16
CA MET A 169 -5.86 4.70 -11.45
C MET A 169 -6.64 6.01 -11.39
N VAL A 170 -6.51 6.84 -12.43
CA VAL A 170 -7.35 8.04 -12.58
C VAL A 170 -7.92 8.06 -13.99
N VAL A 171 -9.22 8.28 -14.08
CA VAL A 171 -9.98 8.35 -15.33
C VAL A 171 -10.49 9.77 -15.51
N ASP A 172 -10.19 10.37 -16.68
CA ASP A 172 -10.58 11.72 -17.08
C ASP A 172 -10.27 12.82 -16.05
N GLY A 173 -9.32 12.55 -15.13
CA GLY A 173 -8.98 13.44 -14.03
C GLY A 173 -10.08 13.60 -12.95
N VAL A 174 -11.20 12.85 -13.05
CA VAL A 174 -12.38 13.03 -12.18
C VAL A 174 -12.74 11.84 -11.31
N VAL A 175 -12.34 10.63 -11.70
CA VAL A 175 -12.56 9.40 -10.92
C VAL A 175 -11.21 8.78 -10.63
N GLY A 176 -10.88 8.63 -9.35
CA GLY A 176 -9.67 7.98 -8.88
C GLY A 176 -9.95 6.61 -8.27
N PHE A 177 -8.93 5.75 -8.27
CA PHE A 177 -8.91 4.50 -7.52
C PHE A 177 -7.56 4.35 -6.84
N SER A 178 -7.56 3.87 -5.59
CA SER A 178 -6.34 3.51 -4.85
C SER A 178 -6.66 2.49 -3.76
N GLY A 179 -5.66 1.74 -3.30
CA GLY A 179 -5.81 0.70 -2.28
C GLY A 179 -4.76 -0.39 -2.41
N GLY A 180 -5.06 -1.59 -1.92
CA GLY A 180 -4.11 -2.70 -1.93
C GLY A 180 -4.13 -3.58 -3.20
N CYS A 181 -5.18 -3.50 -4.02
CA CYS A 181 -5.43 -4.43 -5.12
C CYS A 181 -4.41 -4.32 -6.26
N GLY A 182 -3.82 -5.44 -6.65
CA GLY A 182 -3.06 -5.59 -7.89
C GLY A 182 -3.91 -6.18 -9.01
N ILE A 183 -3.29 -6.41 -10.17
CA ILE A 183 -3.92 -7.08 -11.31
C ILE A 183 -3.48 -8.54 -11.34
N GLY A 184 -4.35 -9.42 -10.90
CA GLY A 184 -4.11 -10.87 -10.87
C GLY A 184 -5.33 -11.63 -10.39
N ASP A 185 -5.45 -12.89 -10.84
CA ASP A 185 -6.62 -13.72 -10.57
C ASP A 185 -6.76 -14.11 -9.07
N ALA A 186 -5.69 -13.96 -8.28
CA ALA A 186 -5.74 -14.12 -6.83
C ALA A 186 -6.68 -13.11 -6.13
N TRP A 187 -6.89 -11.94 -6.72
CA TRP A 187 -7.83 -10.94 -6.21
C TRP A 187 -9.25 -11.08 -6.72
N LEU A 188 -9.56 -12.08 -7.58
CA LEU A 188 -10.94 -12.35 -8.03
C LEU A 188 -11.81 -12.89 -6.89
N GLY A 189 -13.14 -12.78 -7.06
CA GLY A 189 -14.11 -13.36 -6.13
C GLY A 189 -14.23 -12.61 -4.80
N ASN A 190 -14.76 -13.30 -3.79
CA ASN A 190 -15.19 -12.74 -2.51
C ASN A 190 -14.42 -13.29 -1.30
N ALA A 191 -13.18 -13.72 -1.46
CA ALA A 191 -12.36 -14.25 -0.37
C ALA A 191 -13.02 -15.46 0.37
N HIS A 192 -13.78 -16.29 -0.34
CA HIS A 192 -14.42 -17.49 0.23
C HIS A 192 -13.52 -18.73 0.17
N THR A 193 -12.46 -18.70 -0.61
CA THR A 193 -11.53 -19.82 -0.78
C THR A 193 -10.09 -19.35 -0.63
N PRO A 194 -9.14 -20.23 -0.26
CA PRO A 194 -7.72 -19.86 -0.15
C PRO A 194 -7.09 -19.30 -1.44
N LYS A 195 -7.74 -19.49 -2.59
CA LYS A 195 -7.27 -19.01 -3.89
C LYS A 195 -7.59 -17.54 -4.15
N HIS A 196 -8.56 -16.97 -3.43
CA HIS A 196 -9.05 -15.62 -3.66
C HIS A 196 -8.81 -14.76 -2.41
N TRP A 197 -8.04 -13.71 -2.58
CA TRP A 197 -7.58 -12.85 -1.48
C TRP A 197 -8.67 -11.92 -0.96
N ARG A 198 -8.63 -11.62 0.33
CA ARG A 198 -9.44 -10.58 0.96
C ARG A 198 -8.73 -9.23 0.75
N GLU A 199 -9.42 -8.27 0.13
CA GLU A 199 -8.84 -6.98 -0.21
C GLU A 199 -9.87 -5.84 -0.11
N ASN A 200 -9.39 -4.63 0.17
CA ASN A 200 -10.13 -3.39 0.01
C ASN A 200 -9.47 -2.49 -1.04
N HIS A 201 -10.29 -1.91 -1.92
CA HIS A 201 -9.87 -0.87 -2.83
C HIS A 201 -10.90 0.26 -2.79
N TYR A 202 -10.53 1.45 -3.22
CA TYR A 202 -11.36 2.63 -3.00
C TYR A 202 -11.55 3.38 -4.30
N ARG A 203 -12.83 3.60 -4.65
CA ARG A 203 -13.23 4.51 -5.72
C ARG A 203 -13.42 5.89 -5.14
N VAL A 204 -12.78 6.90 -5.71
CA VAL A 204 -12.66 8.24 -5.17
C VAL A 204 -13.16 9.25 -6.20
N THR A 205 -13.98 10.20 -5.77
CA THR A 205 -14.39 11.35 -6.57
C THR A 205 -14.28 12.64 -5.74
N GLY A 206 -14.25 13.79 -6.40
CA GLY A 206 -14.08 15.09 -5.76
C GLY A 206 -12.64 15.61 -5.80
N PRO A 207 -12.34 16.71 -5.11
CA PRO A 207 -11.08 17.44 -5.22
C PRO A 207 -9.81 16.64 -4.95
N VAL A 208 -9.87 15.59 -4.12
CA VAL A 208 -8.72 14.75 -3.78
C VAL A 208 -8.19 13.93 -4.98
N VAL A 209 -8.99 13.74 -6.03
CA VAL A 209 -8.56 13.05 -7.26
C VAL A 209 -7.37 13.74 -7.92
N ALA A 210 -7.29 15.09 -7.85
CA ALA A 210 -6.13 15.82 -8.37
C ALA A 210 -4.84 15.41 -7.66
N GLN A 211 -4.88 15.09 -6.36
CA GLN A 211 -3.70 14.65 -5.60
C GLN A 211 -3.27 13.24 -6.02
N LEU A 212 -4.21 12.32 -6.32
CA LEU A 212 -3.90 11.01 -6.91
C LEU A 212 -3.29 11.16 -8.30
N GLN A 213 -3.83 12.05 -9.14
CA GLN A 213 -3.29 12.33 -10.48
C GLN A 213 -1.89 12.92 -10.40
N HIS A 214 -1.60 13.81 -9.45
CA HIS A 214 -0.25 14.29 -9.19
C HIS A 214 0.68 13.14 -8.79
N GLY A 215 0.21 12.23 -7.93
CA GLY A 215 0.96 11.06 -7.52
C GLY A 215 1.40 10.17 -8.67
N PHE A 216 0.48 9.87 -9.59
CA PHE A 216 0.81 9.17 -10.84
C PHE A 216 1.82 9.96 -11.68
N ASN A 217 1.59 11.26 -11.86
CA ASN A 217 2.41 12.11 -12.72
C ASN A 217 3.87 12.19 -12.25
N ASP A 218 4.10 12.21 -10.93
CA ASP A 218 5.44 12.18 -10.36
C ASP A 218 6.23 10.95 -10.83
N ASN A 219 5.64 9.76 -10.75
CA ASN A 219 6.28 8.53 -11.22
C ASN A 219 6.34 8.45 -12.75
N TRP A 220 5.34 8.96 -13.46
CA TRP A 220 5.37 9.03 -14.90
C TRP A 220 6.60 9.80 -15.40
N VAL A 221 6.88 10.95 -14.81
CA VAL A 221 8.06 11.75 -15.13
C VAL A 221 9.36 11.04 -14.75
N LYS A 222 9.42 10.42 -13.56
CA LYS A 222 10.58 9.62 -13.13
C LYS A 222 10.91 8.47 -14.09
N THR A 223 9.90 7.89 -14.72
CA THR A 223 10.08 6.82 -15.72
C THR A 223 10.40 7.35 -17.13
N GLY A 224 10.69 8.65 -17.26
CA GLY A 224 11.04 9.30 -18.52
C GLY A 224 9.80 9.65 -19.37
N GLY A 225 8.63 9.78 -18.78
CA GLY A 225 7.44 10.33 -19.41
C GLY A 225 7.45 11.86 -19.40
N GLN A 226 6.81 12.48 -20.38
CA GLN A 226 6.56 13.92 -20.35
C GLN A 226 5.51 14.24 -19.27
N LYS A 227 5.69 15.35 -18.55
CA LYS A 227 4.74 15.80 -17.54
C LYS A 227 3.34 15.95 -18.12
N LEU A 228 2.38 15.23 -17.55
CA LEU A 228 0.98 15.33 -17.93
C LEU A 228 0.38 16.60 -17.31
N SER A 229 -0.28 17.41 -18.13
CA SER A 229 -0.84 18.70 -17.73
C SER A 229 -2.07 19.05 -18.52
N GLY A 230 -2.73 20.14 -18.15
CA GLY A 230 -3.93 20.64 -18.82
C GLY A 230 -5.23 20.00 -18.34
N PRO A 231 -6.37 20.46 -18.88
CA PRO A 231 -7.70 20.13 -18.39
C PRO A 231 -8.13 18.68 -18.61
N ASP A 232 -7.45 17.92 -19.48
CA ASP A 232 -7.73 16.51 -19.70
C ASP A 232 -7.29 15.64 -18.51
N TYR A 233 -6.20 16.05 -17.81
CA TYR A 233 -5.66 15.37 -16.63
C TYR A 233 -6.05 16.04 -15.31
N PHE A 234 -6.22 17.36 -15.33
CA PHE A 234 -6.53 18.20 -14.17
C PHE A 234 -7.72 19.13 -14.48
N PRO A 235 -8.92 18.56 -14.70
CA PRO A 235 -10.13 19.36 -14.89
C PRO A 235 -10.51 20.08 -13.58
N PRO A 236 -11.32 21.14 -13.65
CA PRO A 236 -11.97 21.70 -12.47
C PRO A 236 -12.82 20.64 -11.76
N LEU A 237 -12.48 20.33 -10.51
CA LEU A 237 -13.16 19.30 -9.74
C LEU A 237 -14.28 19.88 -8.89
N ARG A 238 -15.45 19.27 -8.99
CA ARG A 238 -16.63 19.62 -8.17
C ARG A 238 -16.65 18.79 -6.89
N ARG A 239 -17.32 19.31 -5.88
CA ARG A 239 -17.63 18.53 -4.68
C ARG A 239 -18.61 17.41 -5.04
N THR A 240 -18.31 16.21 -4.61
CA THR A 240 -19.13 14.99 -4.87
C THR A 240 -19.68 14.38 -3.58
N GLY A 241 -19.19 14.84 -2.45
CA GLY A 241 -19.60 14.38 -1.12
C GLY A 241 -19.15 15.35 -0.03
N ASN A 242 -19.03 14.84 1.18
CA ASN A 242 -18.69 15.66 2.36
C ASN A 242 -17.42 15.19 3.09
N LEU A 243 -16.67 14.22 2.53
CA LEU A 243 -15.47 13.75 3.17
C LEU A 243 -14.34 14.77 3.03
N LYS A 244 -13.56 14.92 4.11
CA LYS A 244 -12.28 15.62 4.12
C LYS A 244 -11.18 14.58 4.03
N ALA A 245 -10.36 14.69 2.99
CA ALA A 245 -9.29 13.73 2.71
C ALA A 245 -8.03 14.43 2.20
N HIS A 246 -6.91 13.74 2.24
CA HIS A 246 -5.74 14.03 1.42
C HIS A 246 -5.13 12.72 0.91
N ALA A 247 -4.68 12.72 -0.34
CA ALA A 247 -3.90 11.65 -0.93
C ALA A 247 -2.46 12.10 -1.08
N PHE A 248 -1.52 11.21 -0.76
CA PHE A 248 -0.09 11.54 -0.78
C PHE A 248 0.74 10.31 -1.11
N ASN A 249 1.98 10.58 -1.52
CA ASN A 249 2.95 9.56 -1.86
C ASN A 249 4.10 9.53 -0.86
N SER A 250 4.66 8.34 -0.64
CA SER A 250 5.98 8.15 -0.06
C SER A 250 6.94 7.74 -1.17
N ALA A 251 8.11 8.34 -1.20
CA ALA A 251 9.15 8.08 -2.18
C ALA A 251 10.53 8.16 -1.49
N PRO A 252 10.99 7.10 -0.85
CA PRO A 252 12.20 7.11 -0.02
C PRO A 252 13.47 7.47 -0.78
N LEU A 253 13.60 7.14 -2.07
CA LEU A 253 14.73 7.58 -2.90
C LEU A 253 14.82 9.10 -2.98
N ASP A 254 13.68 9.79 -2.97
CA ASP A 254 13.60 11.25 -2.96
C ASP A 254 13.66 11.83 -1.54
N LYS A 255 13.98 11.00 -0.54
CA LYS A 255 14.00 11.35 0.90
C LYS A 255 12.62 11.77 1.44
N HIS A 256 11.54 11.29 0.82
CA HIS A 256 10.16 11.53 1.24
C HIS A 256 9.64 10.35 2.08
N PHE A 257 10.00 10.33 3.37
CA PHE A 257 9.59 9.30 4.35
C PHE A 257 8.25 9.70 5.00
N THR A 258 7.21 9.89 4.21
CA THR A 258 5.92 10.39 4.70
C THR A 258 5.14 9.35 5.50
N ILE A 259 5.13 8.08 5.06
CA ILE A 259 4.36 7.00 5.72
C ILE A 259 4.79 6.75 7.17
N PRO A 260 6.09 6.51 7.49
CA PRO A 260 6.47 6.24 8.87
C PRO A 260 6.20 7.42 9.80
N HIS A 261 6.37 8.64 9.31
CA HIS A 261 6.09 9.84 10.09
C HIS A 261 4.58 9.98 10.36
N LEU A 262 3.76 9.81 9.33
CA LEU A 262 2.31 9.81 9.43
C LEU A 262 1.79 8.80 10.46
N TYR A 263 2.19 7.53 10.34
CA TYR A 263 1.68 6.48 11.23
C TYR A 263 2.06 6.77 12.69
N ARG A 264 3.31 7.18 12.94
CA ARG A 264 3.76 7.54 14.30
C ARG A 264 2.99 8.74 14.86
N GLN A 265 2.75 9.78 14.04
CA GLN A 265 1.98 10.96 14.43
C GLN A 265 0.53 10.59 14.77
N ALA A 266 -0.10 9.77 13.92
CA ALA A 266 -1.47 9.31 14.12
C ALA A 266 -1.60 8.45 15.41
N MET A 267 -0.70 7.49 15.62
CA MET A 267 -0.68 6.64 16.83
C MET A 267 -0.42 7.45 18.10
N ALA A 268 0.47 8.47 18.04
CA ALA A 268 0.72 9.37 19.17
C ALA A 268 -0.52 10.20 19.54
N SER A 269 -1.36 10.53 18.55
CA SER A 269 -2.59 11.30 18.73
C SER A 269 -3.77 10.48 19.26
N ALA A 270 -3.70 9.16 19.21
CA ALA A 270 -4.76 8.27 19.67
C ALA A 270 -5.08 8.44 21.17
N ARG A 271 -6.37 8.45 21.50
CA ARG A 271 -6.90 8.57 22.85
C ARG A 271 -7.82 7.41 23.25
N LYS A 272 -8.49 6.75 22.27
CA LYS A 272 -9.48 5.70 22.51
C LYS A 272 -9.03 4.37 21.90
N SER A 273 -8.75 4.35 20.59
CA SER A 273 -8.47 3.11 19.89
C SER A 273 -7.54 3.29 18.69
N ILE A 274 -6.77 2.25 18.42
CA ILE A 274 -6.00 2.02 17.19
C ILE A 274 -6.41 0.64 16.66
N ILE A 275 -7.08 0.59 15.52
CA ILE A 275 -7.50 -0.65 14.87
C ILE A 275 -6.74 -0.75 13.55
N ILE A 276 -5.98 -1.82 13.37
CA ILE A 276 -5.13 -2.06 12.21
C ILE A 276 -5.57 -3.35 11.54
N GLU A 277 -5.86 -3.28 10.25
CA GLU A 277 -6.00 -4.44 9.38
C GLU A 277 -4.95 -4.32 8.29
N ASN A 278 -3.95 -5.21 8.32
CA ASN A 278 -2.82 -5.08 7.41
C ASN A 278 -2.19 -6.45 7.09
N SER A 279 -1.83 -6.64 5.82
CA SER A 279 -1.28 -7.89 5.31
C SER A 279 0.04 -8.26 5.95
N TYR A 280 0.95 -7.26 5.99
CA TYR A 280 2.33 -7.43 6.42
C TYR A 280 2.62 -6.42 7.52
N VAL A 281 2.81 -6.93 8.73
CA VAL A 281 3.14 -6.11 9.89
C VAL A 281 4.42 -6.63 10.51
N TYR A 282 5.46 -5.85 10.43
CA TYR A 282 6.67 -6.00 11.22
C TYR A 282 7.07 -4.61 11.72
N LEU A 283 6.80 -4.37 13.00
CA LEU A 283 7.03 -3.07 13.62
C LEU A 283 8.53 -2.87 13.86
N ASP A 284 9.10 -1.87 13.24
CA ASP A 284 10.42 -1.40 13.62
C ASP A 284 10.41 -0.78 15.03
N LYS A 285 11.59 -0.46 15.57
CA LYS A 285 11.69 0.09 16.93
C LYS A 285 10.84 1.35 17.15
N PRO A 286 10.79 2.35 16.22
CA PRO A 286 9.92 3.51 16.37
C PRO A 286 8.42 3.19 16.34
N MET A 287 7.98 2.28 15.44
CA MET A 287 6.58 1.86 15.38
C MET A 287 6.16 1.04 16.59
N MET A 288 7.00 0.08 17.01
CA MET A 288 6.77 -0.68 18.23
C MET A 288 6.63 0.26 19.43
N LYS A 289 7.54 1.22 19.58
CA LYS A 289 7.45 2.24 20.64
C LYS A 289 6.13 3.02 20.57
N ALA A 290 5.67 3.42 19.39
CA ALA A 290 4.43 4.18 19.24
C ALA A 290 3.19 3.36 19.71
N ILE A 291 3.14 2.07 19.40
CA ILE A 291 2.08 1.17 19.87
C ILE A 291 2.14 0.96 21.38
N LEU A 292 3.34 0.68 21.92
CA LEU A 292 3.52 0.47 23.37
C LEU A 292 3.19 1.72 24.18
N ASP A 293 3.58 2.89 23.70
CA ASP A 293 3.25 4.17 24.34
C ASP A 293 1.72 4.46 24.28
N ALA A 294 1.04 4.10 23.16
CA ALA A 294 -0.40 4.19 23.09
C ALA A 294 -1.07 3.27 24.14
N ARG A 295 -0.61 2.03 24.27
CA ARG A 295 -1.11 1.11 25.31
C ARG A 295 -0.88 1.63 26.73
N LYS A 296 0.28 2.23 27.02
CA LYS A 296 0.55 2.87 28.31
C LYS A 296 -0.40 4.02 28.63
N ARG A 297 -0.92 4.71 27.59
CA ARG A 297 -1.96 5.75 27.75
C ARG A 297 -3.37 5.17 27.91
N GLY A 298 -3.55 3.83 27.89
CA GLY A 298 -4.85 3.18 27.99
C GLY A 298 -5.58 3.05 26.65
N VAL A 299 -4.95 3.37 25.51
CA VAL A 299 -5.55 3.26 24.19
C VAL A 299 -5.78 1.78 23.84
N HIS A 300 -6.99 1.42 23.43
CA HIS A 300 -7.30 0.09 22.93
C HIS A 300 -6.60 -0.18 21.59
N VAL A 301 -5.89 -1.29 21.44
CA VAL A 301 -5.18 -1.62 20.20
C VAL A 301 -5.56 -3.03 19.74
N GLU A 302 -6.03 -3.12 18.50
CA GLU A 302 -6.32 -4.38 17.80
C GLU A 302 -5.56 -4.46 16.47
N MET A 303 -5.09 -5.66 16.13
CA MET A 303 -4.43 -5.95 14.87
C MET A 303 -5.02 -7.20 14.23
N ILE A 304 -5.50 -7.06 12.99
CA ILE A 304 -5.94 -8.16 12.14
C ILE A 304 -4.85 -8.40 11.09
N LEU A 305 -4.28 -9.58 11.07
CA LEU A 305 -3.07 -9.94 10.33
C LEU A 305 -3.29 -11.17 9.46
N ALA A 306 -2.40 -11.39 8.49
CA ALA A 306 -2.43 -12.59 7.68
C ALA A 306 -2.00 -13.82 8.48
N TRP A 307 -2.73 -14.93 8.29
CA TRP A 307 -2.41 -16.24 8.86
C TRP A 307 -1.50 -17.06 7.92
N LYS A 308 -1.65 -18.39 7.93
CA LYS A 308 -0.87 -19.33 7.11
C LYS A 308 -1.04 -19.11 5.59
N HIS A 309 -2.16 -18.55 5.17
CA HIS A 309 -2.40 -18.17 3.78
C HIS A 309 -1.75 -16.82 3.51
N THR A 310 -0.43 -16.82 3.34
CA THR A 310 0.36 -15.63 3.01
C THR A 310 1.30 -15.98 1.86
N ASP A 311 1.53 -15.02 0.98
CA ASP A 311 2.54 -15.12 -0.09
C ASP A 311 3.95 -14.72 0.40
N SER A 312 4.06 -14.18 1.63
CA SER A 312 5.32 -13.80 2.27
C SER A 312 5.50 -14.43 3.67
N TRP A 313 5.93 -15.68 3.68
CA TRP A 313 6.27 -16.38 4.92
C TRP A 313 7.33 -15.68 5.78
N PRO A 314 8.39 -15.06 5.21
CA PRO A 314 9.37 -14.35 6.03
C PRO A 314 8.74 -13.21 6.85
N VAL A 315 7.85 -12.41 6.25
CA VAL A 315 7.17 -11.33 6.98
C VAL A 315 6.31 -11.88 8.11
N ARG A 316 5.56 -12.97 7.85
CA ARG A 316 4.74 -13.60 8.88
C ARG A 316 5.58 -14.10 10.06
N TYR A 317 6.73 -14.71 9.81
CA TYR A 317 7.63 -15.14 10.89
C TYR A 317 8.11 -13.95 11.72
N LEU A 318 8.49 -12.85 11.09
CA LEU A 318 8.87 -11.62 11.80
C LEU A 318 7.74 -11.06 12.65
N SER A 319 6.50 -11.08 12.12
CA SER A 319 5.31 -10.67 12.89
C SER A 319 5.14 -11.50 14.15
N ILE A 320 5.21 -12.82 14.03
CA ILE A 320 5.01 -13.77 15.15
C ILE A 320 6.03 -13.52 16.28
N TYR A 321 7.28 -13.17 15.98
CA TYR A 321 8.27 -12.83 17.00
C TYR A 321 7.90 -11.61 17.85
N GLN A 322 7.05 -10.73 17.32
CA GLN A 322 6.60 -9.53 18.02
C GLN A 322 5.33 -9.76 18.85
N TYR A 323 4.60 -10.86 18.60
CA TYR A 323 3.30 -11.11 19.24
C TYR A 323 3.39 -11.16 20.76
N ASP A 324 4.40 -11.83 21.35
CA ASP A 324 4.55 -11.90 22.80
C ASP A 324 4.71 -10.50 23.44
N THR A 325 5.54 -9.66 22.85
CA THR A 325 5.75 -8.27 23.34
C THR A 325 4.45 -7.45 23.22
N LEU A 326 3.74 -7.57 22.12
CA LEU A 326 2.50 -6.85 21.87
C LEU A 326 1.37 -7.32 22.80
N MET A 327 1.21 -8.63 22.97
CA MET A 327 0.17 -9.20 23.86
C MET A 327 0.44 -8.88 25.33
N LYS A 328 1.69 -8.92 25.80
CA LYS A 328 2.08 -8.48 27.16
C LYS A 328 1.74 -7.02 27.40
N ALA A 329 1.76 -6.18 26.36
CA ALA A 329 1.32 -4.79 26.44
C ALA A 329 -0.22 -4.64 26.32
N GLY A 330 -0.96 -5.73 26.15
CA GLY A 330 -2.41 -5.72 26.03
C GLY A 330 -2.92 -5.39 24.63
N VAL A 331 -2.14 -5.61 23.58
CA VAL A 331 -2.60 -5.55 22.18
C VAL A 331 -3.37 -6.83 21.87
N HIS A 332 -4.53 -6.71 21.24
CA HIS A 332 -5.32 -7.83 20.77
C HIS A 332 -4.92 -8.18 19.34
N ILE A 333 -4.51 -9.42 19.11
CA ILE A 333 -4.05 -9.89 17.80
C ILE A 333 -5.02 -10.95 17.28
N TYR A 334 -5.39 -10.80 16.02
CA TYR A 334 -6.26 -11.70 15.26
C TYR A 334 -5.56 -12.11 13.97
N GLU A 335 -5.61 -13.39 13.61
CA GLU A 335 -5.10 -13.89 12.33
C GLU A 335 -6.28 -14.33 11.46
N PHE A 336 -6.38 -13.78 10.25
CA PHE A 336 -7.45 -14.07 9.30
C PHE A 336 -7.25 -15.45 8.67
N GLU A 337 -8.18 -16.38 8.93
CA GLU A 337 -7.98 -17.79 8.60
C GLU A 337 -8.32 -18.20 7.16
N PRO A 338 -9.38 -17.67 6.50
CA PRO A 338 -9.90 -18.29 5.28
C PRO A 338 -8.97 -18.23 4.07
N THR A 339 -8.24 -17.12 3.92
CA THR A 339 -7.38 -16.85 2.78
C THR A 339 -6.35 -15.78 3.14
N MET A 340 -5.53 -15.36 2.18
CA MET A 340 -4.68 -14.18 2.33
C MET A 340 -5.53 -12.94 2.54
N ILE A 341 -5.36 -12.26 3.67
CA ILE A 341 -5.86 -10.90 3.84
C ILE A 341 -4.81 -9.92 3.32
N HIS A 342 -5.19 -9.06 2.38
CA HIS A 342 -4.24 -8.14 1.74
C HIS A 342 -4.61 -6.65 1.92
N CYS A 343 -5.54 -6.34 2.83
CA CYS A 343 -5.96 -4.99 3.18
C CYS A 343 -4.84 -4.17 3.85
N LYS A 344 -4.93 -2.85 3.74
CA LYS A 344 -4.06 -1.88 4.43
C LYS A 344 -4.92 -0.74 4.95
N VAL A 345 -5.43 -0.92 6.16
CA VAL A 345 -6.35 0.01 6.83
C VAL A 345 -5.89 0.24 8.26
N MET A 346 -5.89 1.49 8.68
CA MET A 346 -5.72 1.87 10.08
C MET A 346 -6.81 2.88 10.45
N VAL A 347 -7.56 2.58 11.51
CA VAL A 347 -8.59 3.47 12.05
C VAL A 347 -8.19 3.93 13.45
N ILE A 348 -8.21 5.24 13.70
CA ILE A 348 -7.87 5.82 15.00
C ILE A 348 -9.06 6.61 15.55
N ASP A 349 -9.41 6.31 16.81
CA ASP A 349 -10.44 6.97 17.61
C ASP A 349 -11.81 7.06 16.92
N HIS A 350 -12.07 6.17 15.95
CA HIS A 350 -13.30 6.12 15.14
C HIS A 350 -13.55 7.42 14.33
N VAL A 351 -12.48 8.16 14.00
CA VAL A 351 -12.55 9.45 13.28
C VAL A 351 -11.56 9.51 12.13
N PHE A 352 -10.31 9.14 12.36
CA PHE A 352 -9.26 9.17 11.35
C PHE A 352 -9.09 7.78 10.75
N THR A 353 -8.96 7.73 9.43
CA THR A 353 -8.70 6.49 8.69
C THR A 353 -7.56 6.71 7.71
N ALA A 354 -6.56 5.84 7.73
CA ALA A 354 -5.53 5.75 6.71
C ALA A 354 -5.75 4.48 5.89
N ILE A 355 -5.82 4.62 4.57
CA ILE A 355 -6.01 3.56 3.60
C ILE A 355 -5.02 3.73 2.45
N GLY A 356 -4.66 2.64 1.75
CA GLY A 356 -3.77 2.76 0.60
C GLY A 356 -2.98 1.50 0.29
N SER A 357 -1.78 1.68 -0.21
CA SER A 357 -0.89 0.60 -0.62
C SER A 357 0.11 0.17 0.46
N ALA A 358 0.37 1.02 1.47
CA ALA A 358 1.46 0.83 2.41
C ALA A 358 1.18 -0.24 3.47
N ASN A 359 2.06 -1.21 3.57
CA ASN A 359 2.13 -2.12 4.71
C ASN A 359 2.80 -1.45 5.92
N ILE A 360 2.66 -2.07 7.08
CA ILE A 360 3.36 -1.62 8.30
C ILE A 360 4.61 -2.51 8.50
N ASP A 361 5.48 -2.46 7.52
CA ASP A 361 6.78 -3.15 7.52
C ASP A 361 7.89 -2.20 7.03
N PRO A 362 9.17 -2.50 7.33
CA PRO A 362 10.28 -1.63 6.94
C PRO A 362 10.39 -1.39 5.44
N ARG A 363 9.95 -2.34 4.61
CA ARG A 363 10.01 -2.20 3.16
C ARG A 363 9.08 -1.11 2.67
N SER A 364 7.80 -1.14 3.08
CA SER A 364 6.83 -0.09 2.75
C SER A 364 7.17 1.24 3.42
N LEU A 365 7.71 1.20 4.65
CA LEU A 365 8.01 2.41 5.39
C LEU A 365 9.23 3.17 4.85
N TYR A 366 10.27 2.46 4.35
CA TYR A 366 11.59 3.07 4.11
C TYR A 366 12.21 2.76 2.75
N ILE A 367 11.61 1.89 1.94
CA ILE A 367 12.20 1.44 0.68
C ILE A 367 11.27 1.68 -0.49
N ASN A 368 10.04 1.20 -0.43
CA ASN A 368 9.13 1.26 -1.57
C ASN A 368 8.50 2.63 -1.78
N ASP A 369 8.16 2.92 -3.03
CA ASP A 369 7.21 3.98 -3.35
C ASP A 369 5.80 3.52 -3.01
N GLU A 370 5.07 4.31 -2.22
CA GLU A 370 3.73 3.99 -1.72
C GLU A 370 2.76 5.17 -1.97
N SER A 371 1.46 4.88 -1.97
CA SER A 371 0.40 5.89 -2.07
C SER A 371 -0.70 5.58 -1.06
N ASN A 372 -1.04 6.57 -0.23
CA ASN A 372 -2.09 6.45 0.77
C ASN A 372 -3.08 7.61 0.69
N ILE A 373 -4.28 7.36 1.16
CA ILE A 373 -5.33 8.36 1.38
C ILE A 373 -5.67 8.37 2.87
N ASN A 374 -5.68 9.54 3.46
CA ASN A 374 -6.19 9.74 4.80
C ASN A 374 -7.55 10.43 4.75
N VAL A 375 -8.44 10.02 5.63
CA VAL A 375 -9.81 10.54 5.73
C VAL A 375 -10.11 10.92 7.18
N ILE A 376 -10.67 12.10 7.38
CA ILE A 376 -11.25 12.52 8.67
C ILE A 376 -12.76 12.50 8.53
N SER A 377 -13.38 11.46 9.06
CA SER A 377 -14.84 11.29 9.05
C SER A 377 -15.26 10.17 9.99
N LYS A 378 -16.15 10.48 10.95
CA LYS A 378 -16.74 9.44 11.81
C LYS A 378 -17.51 8.39 10.99
N ARG A 379 -18.30 8.84 9.99
CA ARG A 379 -19.09 7.95 9.13
C ARG A 379 -18.19 6.96 8.38
N PHE A 380 -17.14 7.46 7.73
CA PHE A 380 -16.22 6.61 6.97
C PHE A 380 -15.44 5.68 7.89
N ALA A 381 -14.97 6.17 9.04
CA ALA A 381 -14.29 5.32 10.03
C ALA A 381 -15.21 4.20 10.55
N GLN A 382 -16.49 4.49 10.82
CA GLN A 382 -17.47 3.47 11.22
C GLN A 382 -17.75 2.45 10.11
N GLU A 383 -17.75 2.88 8.84
CA GLU A 383 -17.87 1.97 7.70
C GLU A 383 -16.69 1.00 7.67
N GLN A 384 -15.45 1.50 7.78
CA GLN A 384 -14.26 0.64 7.82
C GLN A 384 -14.29 -0.31 9.02
N LEU A 385 -14.65 0.17 10.20
CA LEU A 385 -14.77 -0.67 11.39
C LEU A 385 -15.81 -1.79 11.22
N ARG A 386 -16.95 -1.52 10.58
CA ARG A 386 -17.94 -2.57 10.27
C ARG A 386 -17.41 -3.63 9.32
N ILE A 387 -16.56 -3.24 8.36
CA ILE A 387 -15.89 -4.17 7.45
C ILE A 387 -14.88 -5.02 8.25
N ILE A 388 -14.03 -4.39 9.06
CA ILE A 388 -13.03 -5.05 9.90
C ILE A 388 -13.69 -6.01 10.90
N GLU A 389 -14.80 -5.63 11.53
CA GLU A 389 -15.53 -6.52 12.45
C GLU A 389 -16.08 -7.79 11.74
N ARG A 390 -16.56 -7.65 10.49
CA ARG A 390 -16.95 -8.83 9.68
C ARG A 390 -15.76 -9.74 9.37
N ASP A 391 -14.61 -9.16 9.06
CA ASP A 391 -13.39 -9.93 8.85
C ASP A 391 -12.92 -10.60 10.16
N LYS A 392 -13.04 -9.90 11.28
CA LYS A 392 -12.68 -10.41 12.61
C LYS A 392 -13.48 -11.65 13.03
N LEU A 393 -14.75 -11.76 12.60
CA LEU A 393 -15.56 -12.97 12.80
C LEU A 393 -14.98 -14.22 12.12
N ARG A 394 -14.09 -14.04 11.15
CA ARG A 394 -13.40 -15.09 10.39
C ARG A 394 -11.94 -15.26 10.82
N CYS A 395 -11.56 -14.63 11.92
CA CYS A 395 -10.21 -14.66 12.45
C CYS A 395 -10.10 -15.58 13.65
N LYS A 396 -8.90 -16.12 13.84
CA LYS A 396 -8.49 -16.73 15.10
C LYS A 396 -7.86 -15.67 16.00
N ARG A 397 -8.39 -15.50 17.21
CA ARG A 397 -7.76 -14.67 18.22
C ARG A 397 -6.52 -15.38 18.78
N ILE A 398 -5.42 -14.67 18.82
CA ILE A 398 -4.16 -15.17 19.40
C ILE A 398 -4.16 -14.82 20.89
N THR A 399 -4.20 -15.85 21.75
CA THR A 399 -4.27 -15.69 23.21
C THR A 399 -3.02 -16.20 23.93
N LYS A 400 -2.13 -16.90 23.21
CA LYS A 400 -0.86 -17.41 23.72
C LYS A 400 0.25 -17.09 22.75
N PRO A 401 1.49 -16.85 23.20
CA PRO A 401 2.62 -16.70 22.31
C PRO A 401 2.68 -17.88 21.34
N LEU A 402 2.73 -17.60 20.06
CA LEU A 402 3.04 -18.63 19.08
C LEU A 402 4.52 -18.94 19.27
N SER A 403 4.83 -20.19 19.69
CA SER A 403 6.23 -20.59 19.86
C SER A 403 6.93 -20.58 18.49
N PRO A 404 7.92 -19.72 18.25
CA PRO A 404 8.75 -19.81 17.08
C PRO A 404 9.72 -21.01 17.12
N TRP A 405 9.65 -21.82 18.17
CA TRP A 405 10.60 -22.88 18.48
C TRP A 405 10.20 -24.24 17.92
N ASN A 406 10.13 -24.32 16.60
CA ASN A 406 10.57 -25.53 15.93
C ASN A 406 11.90 -25.18 15.25
N PRO A 407 13.06 -25.61 15.79
CA PRO A 407 14.37 -25.27 15.24
C PRO A 407 14.57 -25.74 13.79
N LEU A 408 13.72 -26.67 13.29
CA LEU A 408 13.72 -27.15 11.90
C LEU A 408 12.89 -26.28 10.95
N SER A 409 12.04 -25.38 11.45
CA SER A 409 11.11 -24.57 10.62
C SER A 409 11.31 -23.06 10.78
N PHE A 410 12.13 -22.61 11.70
CA PHE A 410 12.35 -21.19 11.96
C PHE A 410 13.83 -20.81 11.90
N PRO A 411 14.19 -19.79 11.09
CA PRO A 411 15.56 -19.29 11.11
C PRO A 411 15.88 -18.66 12.49
N PRO A 412 17.12 -18.78 12.97
CA PRO A 412 17.53 -18.19 14.24
C PRO A 412 17.26 -16.69 14.32
N ARG A 413 16.95 -16.14 15.50
CA ARG A 413 16.69 -14.70 15.72
C ARG A 413 17.73 -13.77 15.06
N ALA A 414 19.00 -14.19 15.03
CA ALA A 414 20.08 -13.42 14.41
C ALA A 414 19.86 -13.28 12.89
N VAL A 415 19.45 -14.34 12.20
CA VAL A 415 19.15 -14.32 10.76
C VAL A 415 17.91 -13.43 10.49
N ILE A 416 16.90 -13.52 11.34
CA ILE A 416 15.70 -12.70 11.25
C ILE A 416 16.02 -11.21 11.44
N GLY A 417 16.92 -10.87 12.35
CA GLY A 417 17.40 -9.49 12.55
C GLY A 417 18.11 -8.91 11.33
N LEU A 418 18.74 -9.78 10.52
CA LEU A 418 19.43 -9.39 9.27
C LEU A 418 18.46 -9.19 8.10
N ILE A 419 17.41 -10.02 8.02
CA ILE A 419 16.43 -9.94 6.91
C ILE A 419 15.26 -9.00 7.22
N GLY A 420 14.91 -8.79 8.49
CA GLY A 420 13.80 -7.93 8.91
C GLY A 420 13.75 -6.54 8.27
N PRO A 421 14.89 -5.83 8.16
CA PRO A 421 14.93 -4.53 7.49
C PRO A 421 14.65 -4.55 5.99
N GLN A 422 14.60 -5.72 5.36
CA GLN A 422 14.47 -5.87 3.90
C GLN A 422 13.11 -6.43 3.47
N ILE A 423 12.38 -6.91 4.42
CA ILE A 423 11.04 -7.46 4.29
C ILE A 423 10.04 -6.42 4.79
#